data_94c0c94441f905250d315db954ff92ff
#
_entry.id   94c0c94441f905250d315db954ff92ff
#
_cell.length_a   1.000
_cell.length_b   1.000
_cell.length_c   1.000
_cell.angle_alpha   90.00
_cell.angle_beta   90.00
_cell.angle_gamma   90.00
#
_symmetry.space_group_name_H-M   'P 1'
#
loop_
_entity.id
_entity.type
_entity.pdbx_description
1 polymer ?
#
loop_
_entity_poly.entity_id
_entity_poly.type
_entity_poly.pdbx_seq_one_letter_code
_entity_poly.pdbx_strand_id
1 'polypeptide(L)'
;MKKIVFIISALLVSHASLATETANVTRNNEVKACEDQYGDESSECLGDIDDKSTGALNKAYADKLKEMENFDYTKWWMGDEDRKKRMIELFKRSQAEWLKYRDDYCGVAVAEAASTHYLGNAATACNINMNSQRIKEIQMLHITSLE
;
A
#
# COMPACT_ATOMS: atom_id res chain seq x y z
N MET A 1 -11.93 -70.21 -12.59
CA MET A 1 -12.02 -69.27 -11.47
C MET A 1 -10.99 -68.19 -11.72
N LYS A 2 -11.41 -66.99 -12.25
CA LYS A 2 -10.54 -65.86 -12.56
C LYS A 2 -10.49 -64.94 -11.36
N LYS A 3 -9.29 -64.73 -10.76
CA LYS A 3 -9.06 -63.83 -9.66
C LYS A 3 -8.83 -62.41 -10.23
N ILE A 4 -9.74 -61.49 -9.92
CA ILE A 4 -9.62 -60.09 -10.30
C ILE A 4 -8.84 -59.40 -9.14
N VAL A 5 -7.66 -58.92 -9.48
CA VAL A 5 -6.84 -58.10 -8.55
C VAL A 5 -7.20 -56.66 -8.77
N PHE A 6 -7.85 -56.03 -7.79
CA PHE A 6 -8.07 -54.56 -7.75
C PHE A 6 -6.80 -53.86 -7.26
N ILE A 7 -6.15 -53.11 -8.15
CA ILE A 7 -5.07 -52.22 -7.79
C ILE A 7 -5.71 -50.87 -7.39
N ILE A 8 -5.73 -50.55 -6.11
CA ILE A 8 -6.15 -49.25 -5.59
C ILE A 8 -4.95 -48.32 -5.69
N SER A 9 -4.93 -47.46 -6.71
CA SER A 9 -3.95 -46.36 -6.80
C SER A 9 -4.35 -45.24 -5.83
N ALA A 10 -3.66 -45.14 -4.71
CA ALA A 10 -3.80 -44.01 -3.79
C ALA A 10 -3.14 -42.78 -4.42
N LEU A 11 -3.95 -41.86 -4.89
CA LEU A 11 -3.52 -40.52 -5.31
C LEU A 11 -3.18 -39.69 -4.04
N LEU A 12 -1.89 -39.55 -3.75
CA LEU A 12 -1.38 -38.61 -2.76
C LEU A 12 -1.54 -37.20 -3.33
N VAL A 13 -2.61 -36.53 -2.96
CA VAL A 13 -2.80 -35.09 -3.23
C VAL A 13 -1.90 -34.34 -2.24
N SER A 14 -0.70 -33.97 -2.70
CA SER A 14 0.17 -33.06 -1.97
C SER A 14 -0.50 -31.69 -1.88
N HIS A 15 -1.09 -31.37 -0.73
CA HIS A 15 -1.53 -30.00 -0.43
C HIS A 15 -0.27 -29.17 -0.21
N ALA A 16 0.18 -28.46 -1.26
CA ALA A 16 1.13 -27.37 -1.09
C ALA A 16 0.42 -26.28 -0.30
N SER A 17 0.67 -26.23 1.01
CA SER A 17 0.31 -25.08 1.84
C SER A 17 1.08 -23.90 1.31
N LEU A 18 0.42 -23.04 0.52
CA LEU A 18 0.90 -21.68 0.25
C LEU A 18 0.85 -20.95 1.61
N ALA A 19 1.95 -21.05 2.35
CA ALA A 19 2.19 -20.12 3.45
C ALA A 19 2.24 -18.73 2.79
N THR A 20 1.16 -17.97 2.89
CA THR A 20 1.17 -16.54 2.64
C THR A 20 2.13 -15.95 3.67
N GLU A 21 3.37 -15.67 3.24
CA GLU A 21 4.31 -14.91 4.02
C GLU A 21 3.61 -13.59 4.37
N THR A 22 3.30 -13.38 5.63
CA THR A 22 2.68 -12.13 6.10
C THR A 22 3.65 -11.01 5.75
N ALA A 23 3.23 -10.14 4.83
CA ALA A 23 4.05 -9.03 4.36
C ALA A 23 4.47 -8.18 5.57
N ASN A 24 5.77 -8.15 5.87
CA ASN A 24 6.30 -7.32 6.93
C ASN A 24 6.44 -5.89 6.43
N VAL A 25 5.73 -4.96 7.06
CA VAL A 25 5.69 -3.55 6.65
C VAL A 25 7.05 -2.86 6.74
N THR A 26 7.95 -3.35 7.60
CA THR A 26 9.32 -2.84 7.76
C THR A 26 10.33 -3.46 6.79
N ARG A 27 9.87 -4.23 5.79
CA ARG A 27 10.71 -4.80 4.73
C ARG A 27 10.26 -4.29 3.37
N ASN A 28 11.22 -3.83 2.57
CA ASN A 28 10.98 -3.33 1.22
C ASN A 28 12.16 -3.66 0.32
N ASN A 29 11.89 -4.04 -0.93
CA ASN A 29 12.95 -4.46 -1.86
C ASN A 29 13.83 -3.28 -2.31
N GLU A 30 13.28 -2.06 -2.44
CA GLU A 30 14.08 -0.87 -2.81
C GLU A 30 15.03 -0.51 -1.66
N VAL A 31 14.55 -0.56 -0.40
CA VAL A 31 15.39 -0.37 0.79
C VAL A 31 16.50 -1.39 0.87
N LYS A 32 16.15 -2.68 0.63
CA LYS A 32 17.15 -3.74 0.59
C LYS A 32 18.21 -3.50 -0.49
N ALA A 33 17.82 -3.02 -1.66
CA ALA A 33 18.77 -2.70 -2.75
C ALA A 33 19.72 -1.57 -2.36
N CYS A 34 19.25 -0.53 -1.66
CA CYS A 34 20.11 0.53 -1.10
C CYS A 34 21.12 -0.05 -0.09
N GLU A 35 20.64 -0.90 0.82
CA GLU A 35 21.47 -1.55 1.83
C GLU A 35 22.55 -2.46 1.19
N ASP A 36 22.15 -3.31 0.24
CA ASP A 36 23.06 -4.22 -0.47
C ASP A 36 24.14 -3.45 -1.27
N GLN A 37 23.82 -2.26 -1.79
CA GLN A 37 24.74 -1.46 -2.60
C GLN A 37 25.66 -0.58 -1.78
N TYR A 38 25.18 0.03 -0.69
CA TYR A 38 25.88 1.09 0.04
C TYR A 38 26.17 0.74 1.50
N GLY A 39 25.62 -0.37 2.03
CA GLY A 39 25.81 -0.75 3.42
C GLY A 39 25.43 0.37 4.40
N ASP A 40 26.37 0.70 5.30
CA ASP A 40 26.15 1.76 6.33
C ASP A 40 26.05 3.18 5.73
N GLU A 41 26.44 3.38 4.47
CA GLU A 41 26.37 4.66 3.76
C GLU A 41 25.08 4.81 2.92
N SER A 42 24.07 3.98 3.17
CA SER A 42 22.83 3.92 2.38
C SER A 42 21.88 5.12 2.58
N SER A 43 22.19 6.07 3.48
CA SER A 43 21.29 7.15 3.88
C SER A 43 20.79 8.03 2.73
N GLU A 44 21.66 8.38 1.76
CA GLU A 44 21.28 9.18 0.58
C GLU A 44 20.31 8.37 -0.32
N CYS A 45 20.63 7.11 -0.60
CA CYS A 45 19.77 6.22 -1.37
C CYS A 45 18.39 6.05 -0.70
N LEU A 46 18.35 5.88 0.62
CA LEU A 46 17.11 5.77 1.39
C LEU A 46 16.29 7.06 1.31
N GLY A 47 16.93 8.22 1.38
CA GLY A 47 16.28 9.51 1.20
C GLY A 47 15.64 9.64 -0.18
N ASP A 48 16.36 9.30 -1.23
CA ASP A 48 15.88 9.39 -2.61
C ASP A 48 14.64 8.51 -2.87
N ILE A 49 14.63 7.27 -2.37
CA ILE A 49 13.49 6.37 -2.54
C ILE A 49 12.29 6.78 -1.69
N ASP A 50 12.48 7.35 -0.50
CA ASP A 50 11.40 7.88 0.33
C ASP A 50 10.78 9.11 -0.31
N ASP A 51 11.59 10.06 -0.80
CA ASP A 51 11.13 11.24 -1.53
C ASP A 51 10.34 10.87 -2.79
N LYS A 52 10.84 9.91 -3.56
CA LYS A 52 10.14 9.37 -4.73
C LYS A 52 8.79 8.77 -4.36
N SER A 53 8.73 7.97 -3.30
CA SER A 53 7.50 7.35 -2.81
C SER A 53 6.49 8.40 -2.33
N THR A 54 6.96 9.38 -1.57
CA THR A 54 6.14 10.50 -1.08
C THR A 54 5.63 11.37 -2.24
N GLY A 55 6.48 11.64 -3.22
CA GLY A 55 6.09 12.34 -4.46
C GLY A 55 5.00 11.60 -5.24
N ALA A 56 5.10 10.27 -5.34
CA ALA A 56 4.09 9.44 -6.00
C ALA A 56 2.74 9.47 -5.26
N LEU A 57 2.74 9.42 -3.92
CA LEU A 57 1.52 9.54 -3.11
C LEU A 57 0.87 10.92 -3.30
N ASN A 58 1.67 11.99 -3.21
CA ASN A 58 1.18 13.37 -3.39
C ASN A 58 0.58 13.56 -4.78
N LYS A 59 1.22 12.99 -5.81
CA LYS A 59 0.69 13.04 -7.18
C LYS A 59 -0.64 12.29 -7.29
N ALA A 60 -0.75 11.08 -6.77
CA ALA A 60 -1.98 10.29 -6.82
C ALA A 60 -3.14 11.01 -6.10
N TYR A 61 -2.85 11.64 -4.95
CA TYR A 61 -3.82 12.45 -4.23
C TYR A 61 -4.26 13.68 -5.03
N ALA A 62 -3.32 14.44 -5.58
CA ALA A 62 -3.61 15.64 -6.36
C ALA A 62 -4.42 15.33 -7.64
N ASP A 63 -4.05 14.26 -8.34
CA ASP A 63 -4.75 13.81 -9.55
C ASP A 63 -6.22 13.43 -9.22
N LYS A 64 -6.43 12.67 -8.14
CA LYS A 64 -7.79 12.29 -7.70
C LYS A 64 -8.61 13.49 -7.24
N LEU A 65 -8.00 14.43 -6.51
CA LEU A 65 -8.66 15.65 -6.09
C LEU A 65 -9.12 16.46 -7.30
N LYS A 66 -8.25 16.61 -8.31
CA LYS A 66 -8.57 17.30 -9.56
C LYS A 66 -9.69 16.59 -10.34
N GLU A 67 -9.70 15.24 -10.35
CA GLU A 67 -10.79 14.45 -10.93
C GLU A 67 -12.13 14.78 -10.23
N MET A 68 -12.15 14.79 -8.89
CA MET A 68 -13.32 15.16 -8.10
C MET A 68 -13.80 16.59 -8.38
N GLU A 69 -12.88 17.55 -8.43
CA GLU A 69 -13.19 18.96 -8.67
C GLU A 69 -13.77 19.21 -10.08
N ASN A 70 -13.31 18.47 -11.08
CA ASN A 70 -13.75 18.62 -12.47
C ASN A 70 -14.96 17.76 -12.83
N PHE A 71 -15.38 16.85 -11.98
CA PHE A 71 -16.51 15.98 -12.27
C PHE A 71 -17.84 16.76 -12.25
N ASP A 72 -18.69 16.49 -13.23
CA ASP A 72 -20.05 17.03 -13.31
C ASP A 72 -21.03 16.20 -12.47
N TYR A 73 -21.26 16.62 -11.23
CA TYR A 73 -22.10 15.92 -10.26
C TYR A 73 -23.60 15.93 -10.61
N THR A 74 -24.03 16.77 -11.57
CA THR A 74 -25.42 16.76 -12.03
C THR A 74 -25.76 15.49 -12.81
N LYS A 75 -24.73 14.73 -13.25
CA LYS A 75 -24.90 13.41 -13.88
C LYS A 75 -25.29 12.30 -12.90
N TRP A 76 -25.07 12.50 -11.59
CA TRP A 76 -25.53 11.55 -10.60
C TRP A 76 -26.97 11.83 -10.19
N TRP A 77 -27.71 10.77 -9.96
CA TRP A 77 -29.04 10.89 -9.35
C TRP A 77 -28.93 11.59 -7.99
N MET A 78 -29.63 12.70 -7.81
CA MET A 78 -29.54 13.58 -6.64
C MET A 78 -28.13 14.22 -6.42
N GLY A 79 -27.32 14.33 -7.45
CA GLY A 79 -26.04 15.07 -7.39
C GLY A 79 -26.31 16.58 -7.33
N ASP A 80 -25.61 17.29 -6.43
CA ASP A 80 -25.64 18.74 -6.29
C ASP A 80 -24.28 19.28 -5.82
N GLU A 81 -24.12 20.60 -5.84
CA GLU A 81 -22.87 21.26 -5.43
C GLU A 81 -22.55 21.06 -3.95
N ASP A 82 -23.51 20.91 -3.08
CA ASP A 82 -23.24 20.68 -1.65
C ASP A 82 -22.71 19.26 -1.41
N ARG A 83 -23.18 18.28 -2.15
CA ARG A 83 -22.65 16.91 -2.12
C ARG A 83 -21.22 16.88 -2.68
N LYS A 84 -20.95 17.59 -3.78
CA LYS A 84 -19.62 17.76 -4.35
C LYS A 84 -18.66 18.31 -3.30
N LYS A 85 -18.99 19.45 -2.70
CA LYS A 85 -18.17 20.07 -1.65
C LYS A 85 -17.89 19.11 -0.50
N ARG A 86 -18.94 18.46 0.02
CA ARG A 86 -18.82 17.51 1.13
C ARG A 86 -17.88 16.35 0.78
N MET A 87 -17.99 15.79 -0.44
CA MET A 87 -17.14 14.69 -0.87
C MET A 87 -15.68 15.12 -0.95
N ILE A 88 -15.40 16.28 -1.52
CA ILE A 88 -14.05 16.86 -1.60
C ILE A 88 -13.47 17.10 -0.20
N GLU A 89 -14.26 17.66 0.73
CA GLU A 89 -13.84 17.89 2.11
C GLU A 89 -13.54 16.57 2.84
N LEU A 90 -14.38 15.54 2.65
CA LEU A 90 -14.15 14.22 3.21
C LEU A 90 -12.88 13.60 2.68
N PHE A 91 -12.61 13.72 1.39
CA PHE A 91 -11.39 13.21 0.78
C PHE A 91 -10.14 13.90 1.34
N LYS A 92 -10.15 15.24 1.40
CA LYS A 92 -9.06 16.06 1.97
C LYS A 92 -8.80 15.66 3.44
N ARG A 93 -9.87 15.53 4.24
CA ARG A 93 -9.74 15.12 5.65
C ARG A 93 -9.21 13.71 5.78
N SER A 94 -9.71 12.76 4.97
CA SER A 94 -9.24 11.38 5.02
C SER A 94 -7.75 11.25 4.71
N GLN A 95 -7.22 12.09 3.81
CA GLN A 95 -5.78 12.11 3.52
C GLN A 95 -4.98 12.69 4.69
N ALA A 96 -5.45 13.76 5.30
CA ALA A 96 -4.76 14.36 6.45
C ALA A 96 -4.73 13.41 7.66
N GLU A 97 -5.84 12.72 7.94
CA GLU A 97 -5.93 11.73 9.01
C GLU A 97 -5.09 10.49 8.71
N TRP A 98 -5.06 10.07 7.43
CA TRP A 98 -4.25 8.93 7.01
C TRP A 98 -2.75 9.18 7.17
N LEU A 99 -2.24 10.38 6.88
CA LEU A 99 -0.85 10.73 7.09
C LEU A 99 -0.45 10.59 8.56
N LYS A 100 -1.30 11.05 9.48
CA LYS A 100 -1.07 10.86 10.93
C LYS A 100 -1.08 9.38 11.31
N TYR A 101 -2.06 8.64 10.80
CA TYR A 101 -2.14 7.19 11.04
C TYR A 101 -0.88 6.47 10.54
N ARG A 102 -0.37 6.82 9.34
CA ARG A 102 0.86 6.24 8.80
C ARG A 102 2.04 6.50 9.74
N ASP A 103 2.21 7.74 10.18
CA ASP A 103 3.33 8.15 11.02
C ASP A 103 3.29 7.43 12.39
N ASP A 104 2.11 7.35 13.01
CA ASP A 104 1.91 6.61 14.27
C ASP A 104 2.13 5.11 14.07
N TYR A 105 1.57 4.53 13.01
CA TYR A 105 1.69 3.11 12.70
C TYR A 105 3.16 2.71 12.44
N CYS A 106 3.87 3.49 11.61
CA CYS A 106 5.28 3.24 11.34
C CYS A 106 6.13 3.41 12.61
N GLY A 107 5.82 4.40 13.47
CA GLY A 107 6.48 4.56 14.77
C GLY A 107 6.37 3.30 15.63
N VAL A 108 5.20 2.66 15.67
CA VAL A 108 5.01 1.38 16.37
C VAL A 108 5.73 0.23 15.66
N ALA A 109 5.61 0.17 14.33
CA ALA A 109 6.16 -0.93 13.54
C ALA A 109 7.70 -1.04 13.62
N VAL A 110 8.38 0.10 13.81
CA VAL A 110 9.85 0.14 13.91
C VAL A 110 10.39 0.10 15.34
N ALA A 111 9.53 -0.05 16.35
CA ALA A 111 9.94 0.02 17.76
C ALA A 111 11.04 -0.99 18.12
N GLU A 112 11.01 -2.20 17.56
CA GLU A 112 12.05 -3.21 17.75
C GLU A 112 13.41 -2.83 17.14
N ALA A 113 13.42 -1.98 16.12
CA ALA A 113 14.64 -1.49 15.48
C ALA A 113 15.22 -0.23 16.14
N ALA A 114 14.51 0.39 17.09
CA ALA A 114 14.83 1.70 17.65
C ALA A 114 16.22 1.82 18.29
N SER A 115 16.82 0.69 18.74
CA SER A 115 18.17 0.64 19.33
C SER A 115 19.22 0.08 18.36
N THR A 116 18.93 0.02 17.08
CA THR A 116 19.80 -0.58 16.06
C THR A 116 20.09 0.41 14.94
N HIS A 117 21.16 0.14 14.17
CA HIS A 117 21.49 0.90 12.95
C HIS A 117 20.45 0.68 11.82
N TYR A 118 19.57 -0.32 11.96
CA TYR A 118 18.52 -0.60 10.97
C TYR A 118 17.26 0.28 11.12
N LEU A 119 17.20 1.16 12.11
CA LEU A 119 16.02 2.00 12.34
C LEU A 119 15.62 2.80 11.10
N GLY A 120 16.60 3.45 10.43
CA GLY A 120 16.37 4.21 9.19
C GLY A 120 15.79 3.35 8.08
N ASN A 121 16.38 2.17 7.85
CA ASN A 121 15.93 1.22 6.83
C ASN A 121 14.50 0.75 7.10
N ALA A 122 14.18 0.39 8.35
CA ALA A 122 12.85 -0.07 8.74
C ALA A 122 11.80 1.05 8.60
N ALA A 123 12.15 2.28 8.98
CA ALA A 123 11.26 3.44 8.87
C ALA A 123 10.97 3.78 7.39
N THR A 124 12.00 3.86 6.55
CA THR A 124 11.84 4.10 5.11
C THR A 124 11.01 2.99 4.45
N ALA A 125 11.27 1.71 4.78
CA ALA A 125 10.48 0.60 4.27
C ALA A 125 9.00 0.71 4.64
N CYS A 126 8.70 1.05 5.90
CA CYS A 126 7.33 1.25 6.36
C CYS A 126 6.65 2.39 5.61
N ASN A 127 7.29 3.54 5.48
CA ASN A 127 6.74 4.69 4.74
C ASN A 127 6.41 4.32 3.28
N ILE A 128 7.35 3.70 2.56
CA ILE A 128 7.16 3.30 1.16
C ILE A 128 6.00 2.32 1.01
N ASN A 129 5.93 1.30 1.87
CA ASN A 129 4.89 0.28 1.82
C ASN A 129 3.51 0.88 2.12
N MET A 130 3.41 1.74 3.14
CA MET A 130 2.18 2.44 3.49
C MET A 130 1.76 3.41 2.37
N ASN A 131 2.68 4.19 1.81
CA ASN A 131 2.39 5.08 0.68
C ASN A 131 1.86 4.29 -0.53
N SER A 132 2.49 3.16 -0.85
CA SER A 132 2.03 2.27 -1.93
C SER A 132 0.62 1.74 -1.70
N GLN A 133 0.29 1.36 -0.45
CA GLN A 133 -1.07 0.94 -0.10
C GLN A 133 -2.06 2.09 -0.27
N ARG A 134 -1.73 3.29 0.21
CA ARG A 134 -2.61 4.46 0.09
C ARG A 134 -2.87 4.86 -1.36
N ILE A 135 -1.86 4.79 -2.21
CA ILE A 135 -2.03 5.03 -3.65
C ILE A 135 -3.09 4.07 -4.24
N LYS A 136 -3.03 2.78 -3.89
CA LYS A 136 -4.03 1.80 -4.34
C LYS A 136 -5.43 2.14 -3.82
N GLU A 137 -5.57 2.53 -2.54
CA GLU A 137 -6.85 2.96 -1.97
C GLU A 137 -7.43 4.18 -2.71
N ILE A 138 -6.59 5.19 -3.01
CA ILE A 138 -6.99 6.36 -3.81
C ILE A 138 -7.45 5.95 -5.21
N GLN A 139 -6.74 5.02 -5.86
CA GLN A 139 -7.08 4.54 -7.19
C GLN A 139 -8.38 3.73 -7.23
N MET A 140 -8.78 3.07 -6.12
CA MET A 140 -10.06 2.37 -6.03
C MET A 140 -11.27 3.31 -5.93
N LEU A 141 -11.07 4.61 -5.72
CA LEU A 141 -12.16 5.58 -5.74
C LEU A 141 -12.59 5.86 -7.18
N HIS A 142 -13.73 5.35 -7.58
CA HIS A 142 -14.31 5.61 -8.90
C HIS A 142 -15.26 6.81 -8.82
N ILE A 143 -14.92 7.88 -9.56
CA ILE A 143 -15.72 9.12 -9.65
C ILE A 143 -16.36 9.15 -11.05
N THR A 144 -17.17 8.14 -11.35
CA THR A 144 -17.88 8.03 -12.63
C THR A 144 -19.37 7.88 -12.39
N SER A 145 -20.20 8.28 -13.38
CA SER A 145 -21.60 7.86 -13.38
C SER A 145 -21.66 6.34 -13.41
N LEU A 146 -22.44 5.75 -12.52
CA LEU A 146 -22.80 4.34 -12.63
C LEU A 146 -23.68 4.23 -13.91
N GLU A 147 -23.10 3.71 -15.00
CA GLU A 147 -23.83 3.28 -16.18
C GLU A 147 -24.56 1.98 -15.92
#